data_43d0c58c7a192dddd4f2d21f72e2fd6a
#
_entry.id   43d0c58c7a192dddd4f2d21f72e2fd6a
#
_cell.length_a   1.000
_cell.length_b   1.000
_cell.length_c   1.000
_cell.angle_alpha   90.00
_cell.angle_beta   90.00
_cell.angle_gamma   90.00
#
_symmetry.space_group_name_H-M   'P 1'
#
loop_
_entity.id
_entity.type
_entity.pdbx_description
1 polymer ?
#
loop_
_entity_poly.entity_id
_entity_poly.type
_entity_poly.pdbx_seq_one_letter_code
_entity_poly.pdbx_strand_id
1 'polypeptide(L)'
;MVAGRLPDRRGLLLYHRHGFGTAYDISTIAILWFAGASAMAGLLNLVPRYLPRYGMAPAWALAARPLVLVFAAVAFLVTWVFDADVDSQAGAYATGVLVLITSAAFAVTLSAYRRRDRMAWAYALITLVFVVTTVANMVERPDGLKIAGCFIAAILIVSLVSRVIRAYELRATGITFDETAAGFLRAAVSSGVINVIANEPNERDEQEYRAKWREEREVNRIPEDEPTVFLEVSVADASEFEADLEIRGEERFGYKVLTVSSAAVPNGIAAICLAMRDEFGLIPHVYFDWTEGSPLSHFLRFILWGSGEVAPVTREILRRAEPDRSRRPHVHAG
;
A
#
# COMPACT_ATOMS: atom_id res chain seq x y z
N MET A 1 -48.04 -27.57 -66.55
CA MET A 1 -46.90 -26.65 -66.67
C MET A 1 -46.98 -25.64 -65.52
N VAL A 2 -46.28 -25.86 -64.46
CA VAL A 2 -46.21 -24.95 -63.30
C VAL A 2 -44.94 -24.12 -63.54
N ALA A 3 -45.18 -22.83 -63.94
CA ALA A 3 -44.10 -21.88 -64.09
C ALA A 3 -43.59 -21.48 -62.68
N GLY A 4 -42.45 -22.02 -62.31
CA GLY A 4 -41.72 -21.63 -61.11
C GLY A 4 -41.33 -20.15 -61.17
N ARG A 5 -41.92 -19.30 -60.36
CA ARG A 5 -41.45 -17.93 -60.15
C ARG A 5 -40.05 -17.97 -59.56
N LEU A 6 -39.10 -17.49 -60.33
CA LEU A 6 -37.74 -17.21 -59.83
C LEU A 6 -37.86 -16.17 -58.69
N PRO A 7 -37.17 -16.36 -57.58
CA PRO A 7 -37.21 -15.38 -56.47
C PRO A 7 -36.69 -14.04 -57.00
N ASP A 8 -37.43 -12.97 -56.66
CA ASP A 8 -37.07 -11.61 -57.01
C ASP A 8 -35.63 -11.30 -56.53
N ARG A 9 -34.76 -10.90 -57.47
CA ARG A 9 -33.36 -10.56 -57.14
C ARG A 9 -33.22 -9.56 -56.02
N ARG A 10 -34.22 -8.64 -55.85
CA ARG A 10 -34.26 -7.70 -54.73
C ARG A 10 -34.54 -8.39 -53.42
N GLY A 11 -35.43 -9.37 -53.34
CA GLY A 11 -35.67 -10.17 -52.15
C GLY A 11 -34.48 -11.01 -51.74
N LEU A 12 -33.74 -11.60 -52.68
CA LEU A 12 -32.55 -12.35 -52.42
C LEU A 12 -31.39 -11.48 -51.89
N LEU A 13 -31.21 -10.28 -52.44
CA LEU A 13 -30.21 -9.30 -51.95
C LEU A 13 -30.54 -8.75 -50.59
N LEU A 14 -31.83 -8.52 -50.28
CA LEU A 14 -32.26 -8.10 -48.94
C LEU A 14 -32.04 -9.23 -47.92
N TYR A 15 -32.35 -10.48 -48.27
CA TYR A 15 -32.11 -11.65 -47.39
C TYR A 15 -30.65 -11.85 -47.07
N HIS A 16 -29.75 -11.77 -48.04
CA HIS A 16 -28.30 -11.85 -47.85
C HIS A 16 -27.79 -10.67 -47.03
N ARG A 17 -28.31 -9.47 -47.22
CA ARG A 17 -27.94 -8.28 -46.44
C ARG A 17 -28.38 -8.38 -44.96
N HIS A 18 -29.55 -8.92 -44.68
CA HIS A 18 -29.99 -9.19 -43.30
C HIS A 18 -29.17 -10.32 -42.64
N GLY A 19 -28.93 -11.43 -43.35
CA GLY A 19 -28.09 -12.54 -42.84
C GLY A 19 -26.68 -12.10 -42.54
N PHE A 20 -26.05 -11.30 -43.43
CA PHE A 20 -24.71 -10.78 -43.20
C PHE A 20 -24.69 -9.77 -42.03
N GLY A 21 -25.68 -8.89 -41.95
CA GLY A 21 -25.81 -7.95 -40.83
C GLY A 21 -25.92 -8.66 -39.48
N THR A 22 -26.79 -9.67 -39.39
CA THR A 22 -26.93 -10.47 -38.15
C THR A 22 -25.64 -11.19 -37.78
N ALA A 23 -24.94 -11.79 -38.73
CA ALA A 23 -23.68 -12.46 -38.49
C ALA A 23 -22.58 -11.47 -38.00
N TYR A 24 -22.54 -10.28 -38.59
CA TYR A 24 -21.67 -9.19 -38.14
C TYR A 24 -21.96 -8.76 -36.71
N ASP A 25 -23.23 -8.51 -36.38
CA ASP A 25 -23.66 -8.10 -35.06
C ASP A 25 -23.32 -9.15 -34.00
N ILE A 26 -23.60 -10.44 -34.28
CA ILE A 26 -23.23 -11.55 -33.37
C ILE A 26 -21.70 -11.60 -33.17
N SER A 27 -20.93 -11.46 -34.24
CA SER A 27 -19.47 -11.46 -34.15
C SER A 27 -18.94 -10.29 -33.31
N THR A 28 -19.50 -9.10 -33.51
CA THR A 28 -19.14 -7.90 -32.76
C THR A 28 -19.48 -8.04 -31.27
N ILE A 29 -20.68 -8.53 -30.94
CA ILE A 29 -21.10 -8.79 -29.57
C ILE A 29 -20.16 -9.82 -28.92
N ALA A 30 -19.84 -10.90 -29.63
CA ALA A 30 -18.93 -11.93 -29.13
C ALA A 30 -17.53 -11.36 -28.83
N ILE A 31 -16.96 -10.55 -29.72
CA ILE A 31 -15.67 -9.90 -29.54
C ILE A 31 -15.70 -8.98 -28.31
N LEU A 32 -16.72 -8.14 -28.18
CA LEU A 32 -16.86 -7.24 -27.04
C LEU A 32 -17.01 -8.03 -25.72
N TRP A 33 -17.75 -9.12 -25.74
CA TRP A 33 -17.93 -9.98 -24.57
C TRP A 33 -16.61 -10.62 -24.12
N PHE A 34 -15.85 -11.18 -25.06
CA PHE A 34 -14.52 -11.75 -24.76
C PHE A 34 -13.53 -10.67 -24.29
N ALA A 35 -13.56 -9.48 -24.87
CA ALA A 35 -12.74 -8.35 -24.43
C ALA A 35 -13.07 -7.95 -22.97
N GLY A 36 -14.36 -7.83 -22.64
CA GLY A 36 -14.81 -7.55 -21.27
C GLY A 36 -14.42 -8.65 -20.28
N ALA A 37 -14.59 -9.91 -20.64
CA ALA A 37 -14.19 -11.05 -19.82
C ALA A 37 -12.67 -11.08 -19.57
N SER A 38 -11.87 -10.76 -20.59
CA SER A 38 -10.41 -10.67 -20.48
C SER A 38 -9.99 -9.52 -19.54
N ALA A 39 -10.61 -8.35 -19.68
CA ALA A 39 -10.34 -7.22 -18.80
C ALA A 39 -10.70 -7.54 -17.33
N MET A 40 -11.85 -8.17 -17.11
CA MET A 40 -12.28 -8.63 -15.79
C MET A 40 -11.29 -9.62 -15.18
N ALA A 41 -10.84 -10.61 -15.95
CA ALA A 41 -9.84 -11.58 -15.51
C ALA A 41 -8.50 -10.92 -15.15
N GLY A 42 -8.08 -9.91 -15.92
CA GLY A 42 -6.90 -9.10 -15.63
C GLY A 42 -7.03 -8.35 -14.29
N LEU A 43 -8.16 -7.69 -14.05
CA LEU A 43 -8.43 -6.99 -12.79
C LEU A 43 -8.49 -7.94 -11.59
N LEU A 44 -9.13 -9.11 -11.74
CA LEU A 44 -9.22 -10.12 -10.69
C LEU A 44 -7.86 -10.74 -10.32
N ASN A 45 -6.89 -10.68 -11.20
CA ASN A 45 -5.53 -11.11 -10.91
C ASN A 45 -4.70 -9.96 -10.31
N LEU A 46 -4.83 -8.75 -10.87
CA LEU A 46 -4.04 -7.59 -10.50
C LEU A 46 -4.43 -7.04 -9.12
N VAL A 47 -5.72 -6.79 -8.89
CA VAL A 47 -6.21 -6.09 -7.69
C VAL A 47 -5.89 -6.84 -6.40
N PRO A 48 -6.19 -8.14 -6.25
CA PRO A 48 -5.86 -8.88 -5.02
C PRO A 48 -4.36 -8.96 -4.75
N ARG A 49 -3.57 -8.98 -5.82
CA ARG A 49 -2.12 -9.16 -5.70
C ARG A 49 -1.38 -7.90 -5.28
N TYR A 50 -1.84 -6.73 -5.73
CA TYR A 50 -1.10 -5.47 -5.53
C TYR A 50 -1.76 -4.54 -4.52
N LEU A 51 -3.07 -4.26 -4.61
CA LEU A 51 -3.69 -3.22 -3.81
C LEU A 51 -3.66 -3.49 -2.29
N PRO A 52 -3.98 -4.71 -1.80
CA PRO A 52 -3.88 -5.01 -0.37
C PRO A 52 -2.46 -4.95 0.16
N ARG A 53 -1.46 -5.37 -0.66
CA ARG A 53 -0.03 -5.31 -0.31
C ARG A 53 0.44 -3.89 -0.02
N TYR A 54 -0.11 -2.90 -0.70
CA TYR A 54 0.21 -1.48 -0.48
C TYR A 54 -0.79 -0.78 0.47
N GLY A 55 -1.69 -1.53 1.11
CA GLY A 55 -2.71 -0.98 1.99
C GLY A 55 -3.80 -0.18 1.29
N MET A 56 -3.85 -0.24 -0.06
CA MET A 56 -4.78 0.55 -0.88
C MET A 56 -6.16 -0.09 -1.03
N ALA A 57 -6.32 -1.32 -0.54
CA ALA A 57 -7.61 -2.01 -0.53
C ALA A 57 -7.82 -2.75 0.80
N PRO A 58 -9.09 -2.90 1.24
CA PRO A 58 -9.42 -3.70 2.41
C PRO A 58 -9.03 -5.17 2.24
N ALA A 59 -8.85 -5.89 3.36
CA ALA A 59 -8.45 -7.30 3.34
C ALA A 59 -9.39 -8.22 2.56
N TRP A 60 -10.70 -7.91 2.49
CA TRP A 60 -11.66 -8.69 1.69
C TRP A 60 -11.38 -8.66 0.18
N ALA A 61 -10.62 -7.66 -0.30
CA ALA A 61 -10.20 -7.58 -1.70
C ALA A 61 -9.20 -8.68 -2.11
N LEU A 62 -8.64 -9.43 -1.15
CA LEU A 62 -7.88 -10.66 -1.41
C LEU A 62 -8.76 -11.79 -1.95
N ALA A 63 -10.08 -11.75 -1.67
CA ALA A 63 -11.01 -12.77 -2.11
C ALA A 63 -11.59 -12.43 -3.49
N ALA A 64 -11.47 -13.35 -4.45
CA ALA A 64 -11.96 -13.12 -5.82
C ALA A 64 -13.49 -12.95 -5.90
N ARG A 65 -14.27 -13.69 -5.08
CA ARG A 65 -15.75 -13.66 -5.15
C ARG A 65 -16.37 -12.29 -4.89
N PRO A 66 -16.08 -11.60 -3.75
CA PRO A 66 -16.63 -10.27 -3.52
C PRO A 66 -16.12 -9.26 -4.55
N LEU A 67 -14.89 -9.43 -5.05
CA LEU A 67 -14.29 -8.54 -6.02
C LEU A 67 -15.02 -8.59 -7.37
N VAL A 68 -15.42 -9.78 -7.84
CA VAL A 68 -16.26 -9.95 -9.04
C VAL A 68 -17.57 -9.18 -8.90
N LEU A 69 -18.23 -9.28 -7.75
CA LEU A 69 -19.51 -8.56 -7.53
C LEU A 69 -19.31 -7.04 -7.54
N VAL A 70 -18.23 -6.56 -6.94
CA VAL A 70 -17.89 -5.13 -6.95
C VAL A 70 -17.62 -4.64 -8.37
N PHE A 71 -16.81 -5.35 -9.15
CA PHE A 71 -16.51 -4.97 -10.53
C PHE A 71 -17.75 -5.03 -11.42
N ALA A 72 -18.59 -6.04 -11.26
CA ALA A 72 -19.86 -6.13 -11.97
C ALA A 72 -20.80 -4.96 -11.60
N ALA A 73 -20.92 -4.63 -10.32
CA ALA A 73 -21.73 -3.50 -9.87
C ALA A 73 -21.20 -2.17 -10.43
N VAL A 74 -19.87 -1.97 -10.46
CA VAL A 74 -19.27 -0.78 -11.07
C VAL A 74 -19.54 -0.73 -12.57
N ALA A 75 -19.42 -1.85 -13.29
CA ALA A 75 -19.69 -1.92 -14.71
C ALA A 75 -21.18 -1.58 -15.03
N PHE A 76 -22.11 -2.12 -14.25
CA PHE A 76 -23.54 -1.77 -14.37
C PHE A 76 -23.81 -0.31 -14.04
N LEU A 77 -23.21 0.21 -12.99
CA LEU A 77 -23.33 1.63 -12.62
C LEU A 77 -22.84 2.55 -13.74
N VAL A 78 -21.67 2.26 -14.31
CA VAL A 78 -21.11 3.01 -15.44
C VAL A 78 -22.06 2.96 -16.64
N THR A 79 -22.52 1.78 -17.02
CA THR A 79 -23.47 1.61 -18.14
C THR A 79 -24.75 2.41 -17.91
N TRP A 80 -25.27 2.40 -16.70
CA TRP A 80 -26.49 3.14 -16.35
C TRP A 80 -26.27 4.66 -16.33
N VAL A 81 -25.17 5.14 -15.77
CA VAL A 81 -24.85 6.58 -15.69
C VAL A 81 -24.67 7.19 -17.08
N PHE A 82 -24.16 6.40 -18.02
CA PHE A 82 -23.94 6.86 -19.40
C PHE A 82 -25.09 6.50 -20.36
N ASP A 83 -26.24 6.02 -19.87
CA ASP A 83 -27.33 5.52 -20.70
C ASP A 83 -26.91 4.56 -21.82
N ALA A 84 -25.85 3.75 -21.56
CA ALA A 84 -25.19 2.88 -22.51
C ALA A 84 -24.60 3.61 -23.75
N ASP A 85 -24.39 4.92 -23.69
CA ASP A 85 -23.75 5.69 -24.76
C ASP A 85 -22.25 5.42 -24.81
N VAL A 86 -21.81 4.78 -25.90
CA VAL A 86 -20.42 4.36 -26.12
C VAL A 86 -19.50 5.56 -26.34
N ASP A 87 -19.96 6.62 -27.00
CA ASP A 87 -19.13 7.79 -27.30
C ASP A 87 -18.77 8.56 -26.01
N SER A 88 -19.73 8.71 -25.13
CA SER A 88 -19.51 9.33 -23.81
C SER A 88 -18.60 8.49 -22.93
N GLN A 89 -18.77 7.16 -22.93
CA GLN A 89 -17.89 6.24 -22.21
C GLN A 89 -16.45 6.26 -22.75
N ALA A 90 -16.28 6.34 -24.07
CA ALA A 90 -14.97 6.40 -24.72
C ALA A 90 -14.18 7.65 -24.30
N GLY A 91 -14.83 8.78 -24.10
CA GLY A 91 -14.21 10.01 -23.59
C GLY A 91 -13.66 9.86 -22.17
N ALA A 92 -14.43 9.26 -21.27
CA ALA A 92 -14.01 8.99 -19.89
C ALA A 92 -12.88 7.95 -19.83
N TYR A 93 -12.99 6.89 -20.63
CA TYR A 93 -11.96 5.85 -20.75
C TYR A 93 -10.63 6.43 -21.24
N ALA A 94 -10.64 7.22 -22.33
CA ALA A 94 -9.44 7.85 -22.88
C ALA A 94 -8.73 8.73 -21.85
N THR A 95 -9.49 9.55 -21.10
CA THR A 95 -8.94 10.39 -20.03
C THR A 95 -8.31 9.55 -18.92
N GLY A 96 -8.99 8.51 -18.46
CA GLY A 96 -8.48 7.61 -17.42
C GLY A 96 -7.18 6.90 -17.82
N VAL A 97 -7.13 6.36 -19.04
CA VAL A 97 -5.92 5.70 -19.59
C VAL A 97 -4.76 6.68 -19.75
N LEU A 98 -5.02 7.88 -20.28
CA LEU A 98 -3.98 8.90 -20.45
C LEU A 98 -3.40 9.35 -19.11
N VAL A 99 -4.22 9.58 -18.10
CA VAL A 99 -3.76 9.92 -16.74
C VAL A 99 -2.90 8.80 -16.16
N LEU A 100 -3.32 7.53 -16.31
CA LEU A 100 -2.57 6.38 -15.84
C LEU A 100 -1.18 6.28 -16.51
N ILE A 101 -1.15 6.36 -17.84
CA ILE A 101 0.12 6.28 -18.59
C ILE A 101 1.02 7.47 -18.27
N THR A 102 0.46 8.67 -18.18
CA THR A 102 1.21 9.88 -17.83
C THR A 102 1.82 9.77 -16.43
N SER A 103 1.07 9.27 -15.45
CA SER A 103 1.58 9.07 -14.08
C SER A 103 2.70 8.03 -14.04
N ALA A 104 2.55 6.93 -14.79
CA ALA A 104 3.59 5.89 -14.91
C ALA A 104 4.86 6.43 -15.60
N ALA A 105 4.72 7.17 -16.69
CA ALA A 105 5.85 7.78 -17.39
C ALA A 105 6.58 8.80 -16.50
N PHE A 106 5.84 9.59 -15.73
CA PHE A 106 6.41 10.52 -14.74
C PHE A 106 7.18 9.78 -13.65
N ALA A 107 6.64 8.71 -13.10
CA ALA A 107 7.29 7.90 -12.07
C ALA A 107 8.61 7.28 -12.59
N VAL A 108 8.62 6.75 -13.83
CA VAL A 108 9.83 6.22 -14.48
C VAL A 108 10.87 7.32 -14.66
N THR A 109 10.47 8.50 -15.15
CA THR A 109 11.36 9.66 -15.33
C THR A 109 11.99 10.08 -14.00
N LEU A 110 11.19 10.19 -12.94
CA LEU A 110 11.68 10.54 -11.61
C LEU A 110 12.67 9.50 -11.07
N SER A 111 12.37 8.21 -11.25
CA SER A 111 13.25 7.12 -10.86
C SER A 111 14.59 7.16 -11.62
N ALA A 112 14.55 7.35 -12.95
CA ALA A 112 15.74 7.47 -13.78
C ALA A 112 16.59 8.70 -13.39
N TYR A 113 15.94 9.83 -13.11
CA TYR A 113 16.61 11.04 -12.64
C TYR A 113 17.34 10.83 -11.30
N ARG A 114 16.66 10.19 -10.32
CA ARG A 114 17.25 9.88 -9.01
C ARG A 114 18.43 8.91 -9.12
N ARG A 115 18.37 7.96 -10.05
CA ARG A 115 19.45 7.00 -10.33
C ARG A 115 20.57 7.58 -11.18
N ARG A 116 20.47 8.85 -11.61
CA ARG A 116 21.38 9.52 -12.55
C ARG A 116 21.58 8.75 -13.85
N ASP A 117 20.52 8.11 -14.35
CA ASP A 117 20.55 7.36 -15.61
C ASP A 117 20.74 8.35 -16.78
N ARG A 118 21.61 8.01 -17.72
CA ARG A 118 21.86 8.81 -18.94
C ARG A 118 20.63 8.93 -19.84
N MET A 119 19.69 7.97 -19.74
CA MET A 119 18.44 7.96 -20.49
C MET A 119 17.33 8.82 -19.88
N ALA A 120 17.55 9.44 -18.72
CA ALA A 120 16.54 10.24 -18.02
C ALA A 120 15.91 11.33 -18.91
N TRP A 121 16.71 11.96 -19.81
CA TRP A 121 16.20 12.95 -20.75
C TRP A 121 15.20 12.38 -21.77
N ALA A 122 15.42 11.14 -22.23
CA ALA A 122 14.51 10.46 -23.18
C ALA A 122 13.18 10.13 -22.48
N TYR A 123 13.22 9.64 -21.25
CA TYR A 123 12.01 9.41 -20.45
C TYR A 123 11.27 10.72 -20.15
N ALA A 124 11.99 11.81 -19.89
CA ALA A 124 11.39 13.14 -19.71
C ALA A 124 10.68 13.63 -20.99
N LEU A 125 11.26 13.40 -22.17
CA LEU A 125 10.63 13.73 -23.44
C LEU A 125 9.33 12.92 -23.66
N ILE A 126 9.36 11.62 -23.40
CA ILE A 126 8.18 10.76 -23.49
C ILE A 126 7.09 11.24 -22.51
N THR A 127 7.46 11.55 -21.29
CA THR A 127 6.53 12.09 -20.28
C THR A 127 5.91 13.40 -20.75
N LEU A 128 6.70 14.30 -21.33
CA LEU A 128 6.20 15.56 -21.86
C LEU A 128 5.15 15.32 -22.96
N VAL A 129 5.39 14.39 -23.88
CA VAL A 129 4.42 14.04 -24.93
C VAL A 129 3.11 13.56 -24.30
N PHE A 130 3.16 12.66 -23.29
CA PHE A 130 1.97 12.19 -22.63
C PHE A 130 1.24 13.29 -21.84
N VAL A 131 1.97 14.20 -21.19
CA VAL A 131 1.37 15.36 -20.50
C VAL A 131 0.61 16.24 -21.51
N VAL A 132 1.26 16.58 -22.64
CA VAL A 132 0.62 17.39 -23.68
C VAL A 132 -0.62 16.70 -24.24
N THR A 133 -0.53 15.41 -24.55
CA THR A 133 -1.67 14.62 -25.05
C THR A 133 -2.81 14.56 -24.04
N THR A 134 -2.48 14.36 -22.75
CA THR A 134 -3.48 14.33 -21.66
C THR A 134 -4.19 15.66 -21.53
N VAL A 135 -3.45 16.76 -21.54
CA VAL A 135 -4.03 18.12 -21.46
C VAL A 135 -4.91 18.40 -22.68
N ALA A 136 -4.43 18.07 -23.89
CA ALA A 136 -5.22 18.25 -25.12
C ALA A 136 -6.55 17.45 -25.05
N ASN A 137 -6.49 16.19 -24.63
CA ASN A 137 -7.68 15.37 -24.46
C ASN A 137 -8.66 15.94 -23.41
N MET A 138 -8.15 16.48 -22.30
CA MET A 138 -8.99 17.13 -21.26
C MET A 138 -9.68 18.40 -21.78
N VAL A 139 -9.01 19.15 -22.64
CA VAL A 139 -9.59 20.37 -23.24
C VAL A 139 -10.66 20.03 -24.29
N GLU A 140 -10.41 19.00 -25.11
CA GLU A 140 -11.35 18.59 -26.17
C GLU A 140 -12.57 17.85 -25.63
N ARG A 141 -12.44 17.14 -24.49
CA ARG A 141 -13.51 16.28 -23.93
C ARG A 141 -13.75 16.57 -22.43
N PRO A 142 -14.30 17.74 -22.10
CA PRO A 142 -14.49 18.15 -20.70
C PRO A 142 -15.48 17.27 -19.91
N ASP A 143 -16.43 16.63 -20.56
CA ASP A 143 -17.36 15.71 -19.90
C ASP A 143 -16.67 14.40 -19.51
N GLY A 144 -15.78 13.88 -20.36
CA GLY A 144 -14.92 12.76 -20.02
C GLY A 144 -14.02 13.06 -18.81
N LEU A 145 -13.52 14.29 -18.70
CA LEU A 145 -12.71 14.73 -17.56
C LEU A 145 -13.50 14.71 -16.25
N LYS A 146 -14.74 15.22 -16.23
CA LYS A 146 -15.58 15.23 -15.01
C LYS A 146 -15.79 13.82 -14.47
N ILE A 147 -16.12 12.90 -15.35
CA ILE A 147 -16.41 11.50 -14.98
C ILE A 147 -15.15 10.77 -14.57
N ALA A 148 -14.08 10.85 -15.37
CA ALA A 148 -12.79 10.27 -15.02
C ALA A 148 -12.25 10.85 -13.69
N GLY A 149 -12.40 12.16 -13.47
CA GLY A 149 -12.04 12.82 -12.22
C GLY A 149 -12.81 12.27 -11.01
N CYS A 150 -14.11 12.02 -11.16
CA CYS A 150 -14.94 11.41 -10.11
C CYS A 150 -14.45 10.00 -9.75
N PHE A 151 -14.14 9.15 -10.74
CA PHE A 151 -13.60 7.82 -10.50
C PHE A 151 -12.21 7.85 -9.87
N ILE A 152 -11.31 8.72 -10.36
CA ILE A 152 -9.98 8.88 -9.79
C ILE A 152 -10.09 9.34 -8.33
N ALA A 153 -10.93 10.33 -8.04
CA ALA A 153 -11.16 10.79 -6.67
C ALA A 153 -11.72 9.68 -5.78
N ALA A 154 -12.68 8.89 -6.27
CA ALA A 154 -13.23 7.75 -5.54
C ALA A 154 -12.15 6.70 -5.21
N ILE A 155 -11.30 6.35 -6.17
CA ILE A 155 -10.19 5.41 -5.96
C ILE A 155 -9.21 5.95 -4.91
N LEU A 156 -8.83 7.23 -4.99
CA LEU A 156 -7.92 7.84 -4.03
C LEU A 156 -8.52 7.88 -2.63
N ILE A 157 -9.81 8.24 -2.51
CA ILE A 157 -10.52 8.26 -1.23
C ILE A 157 -10.58 6.85 -0.63
N VAL A 158 -11.00 5.85 -1.41
CA VAL A 158 -11.07 4.45 -0.95
C VAL A 158 -9.68 3.95 -0.53
N SER A 159 -8.64 4.25 -1.30
CA SER A 159 -7.27 3.87 -0.97
C SER A 159 -6.80 4.54 0.33
N LEU A 160 -7.06 5.83 0.51
CA LEU A 160 -6.69 6.55 1.72
C LEU A 160 -7.47 6.04 2.94
N VAL A 161 -8.78 5.88 2.81
CA VAL A 161 -9.64 5.34 3.89
C VAL A 161 -9.20 3.93 4.26
N SER A 162 -8.94 3.07 3.30
CA SER A 162 -8.41 1.72 3.55
C SER A 162 -7.10 1.79 4.34
N ARG A 163 -6.16 2.63 3.93
CA ARG A 163 -4.88 2.78 4.59
C ARG A 163 -5.01 3.29 6.03
N VAL A 164 -5.93 4.23 6.26
CA VAL A 164 -6.24 4.74 7.62
C VAL A 164 -6.85 3.65 8.50
N ILE A 165 -7.84 2.90 7.99
CA ILE A 165 -8.49 1.82 8.76
C ILE A 165 -7.49 0.73 9.13
N ARG A 166 -6.60 0.36 8.19
CA ARG A 166 -5.58 -0.66 8.37
C ARG A 166 -4.30 -0.15 9.05
N ALA A 167 -4.22 1.13 9.40
CA ALA A 167 -3.02 1.74 9.98
C ALA A 167 -2.55 1.07 11.28
N TYR A 168 -3.50 0.54 12.04
CA TYR A 168 -3.26 -0.13 13.34
C TYR A 168 -3.20 -1.65 13.24
N GLU A 169 -3.17 -2.24 12.04
CA GLU A 169 -2.96 -3.68 11.86
C GLU A 169 -1.48 -4.04 12.03
N LEU A 170 -1.21 -5.23 12.56
CA LEU A 170 0.15 -5.76 12.59
C LEU A 170 0.59 -6.10 11.16
N ARG A 171 1.71 -5.51 10.72
CA ARG A 171 2.12 -5.55 9.31
C ARG A 171 3.35 -6.45 9.04
N ALA A 172 3.80 -7.19 10.04
CA ALA A 172 4.89 -8.14 9.88
C ALA A 172 4.33 -9.47 9.38
N THR A 173 4.88 -9.98 8.28
CA THR A 173 4.56 -11.29 7.70
C THR A 173 5.50 -12.38 8.22
N GLY A 174 6.74 -12.04 8.53
CA GLY A 174 7.73 -12.89 9.15
C GLY A 174 8.67 -12.06 10.02
N ILE A 175 9.18 -12.66 11.09
CA ILE A 175 10.12 -12.01 12.00
C ILE A 175 11.27 -12.98 12.23
N THR A 176 12.51 -12.52 11.99
CA THR A 176 13.72 -13.31 12.22
C THR A 176 14.75 -12.48 12.96
N PHE A 177 15.39 -13.07 13.94
CA PHE A 177 16.52 -12.47 14.67
C PHE A 177 17.82 -13.08 14.19
N ASP A 178 18.81 -12.25 13.88
CA ASP A 178 20.16 -12.77 13.64
C ASP A 178 20.78 -13.33 14.93
N GLU A 179 21.91 -14.00 14.79
CA GLU A 179 22.55 -14.68 15.94
C GLU A 179 22.97 -13.71 17.04
N THR A 180 23.37 -12.49 16.68
CA THR A 180 23.78 -11.44 17.61
C THR A 180 22.57 -10.88 18.36
N ALA A 181 21.49 -10.54 17.66
CA ALA A 181 20.26 -10.08 18.28
C ALA A 181 19.67 -11.15 19.20
N ALA A 182 19.59 -12.40 18.73
CA ALA A 182 19.14 -13.53 19.54
C ALA A 182 20.03 -13.74 20.77
N GLY A 183 21.35 -13.51 20.64
CA GLY A 183 22.31 -13.57 21.75
C GLY A 183 22.01 -12.52 22.83
N PHE A 184 21.71 -11.28 22.44
CA PHE A 184 21.33 -10.21 23.37
C PHE A 184 20.05 -10.54 24.13
N LEU A 185 19.05 -11.08 23.42
CA LEU A 185 17.76 -11.44 24.00
C LEU A 185 17.87 -12.67 24.91
N ARG A 186 18.60 -13.71 24.53
CA ARG A 186 18.84 -14.87 25.39
C ARG A 186 19.55 -14.50 26.70
N ALA A 187 20.47 -13.54 26.66
CA ALA A 187 21.15 -13.06 27.84
C ALA A 187 20.20 -12.33 28.81
N ALA A 188 19.08 -11.79 28.32
CA ALA A 188 18.05 -11.13 29.11
C ALA A 188 17.00 -12.08 29.69
N VAL A 189 16.93 -13.34 29.24
CA VAL A 189 15.85 -14.30 29.62
C VAL A 189 15.80 -14.51 31.15
N SER A 190 16.95 -14.52 31.83
CA SER A 190 16.99 -14.70 33.28
C SER A 190 16.28 -13.59 34.06
N SER A 191 16.18 -12.40 33.50
CA SER A 191 15.49 -11.26 34.11
C SER A 191 13.98 -11.28 33.87
N GLY A 192 13.48 -12.02 32.87
CA GLY A 192 12.09 -12.07 32.46
C GLY A 192 11.58 -10.77 31.84
N VAL A 193 12.32 -9.68 31.92
CA VAL A 193 12.01 -8.33 31.43
C VAL A 193 13.17 -7.84 30.57
N ILE A 194 12.85 -7.05 29.56
CA ILE A 194 13.83 -6.32 28.76
C ILE A 194 13.37 -4.88 28.52
N ASN A 195 14.26 -3.94 28.74
CA ASN A 195 14.02 -2.52 28.49
C ASN A 195 14.49 -2.19 27.07
N VAL A 196 13.58 -1.67 26.24
CA VAL A 196 13.83 -1.32 24.86
C VAL A 196 13.73 0.19 24.71
N ILE A 197 14.83 0.85 24.43
CA ILE A 197 14.87 2.28 24.16
C ILE A 197 14.74 2.49 22.67
N ALA A 198 13.62 3.08 22.23
CA ALA A 198 13.40 3.43 20.81
C ALA A 198 14.34 4.58 20.42
N ASN A 199 15.13 4.38 19.36
CA ASN A 199 16.09 5.37 18.89
C ASN A 199 15.88 5.66 17.40
N GLU A 200 16.06 6.93 17.00
CA GLU A 200 15.99 7.29 15.59
C GLU A 200 17.26 6.86 14.85
N PRO A 201 17.17 6.27 13.62
CA PRO A 201 18.33 5.78 12.88
C PRO A 201 19.34 6.88 12.47
N ASN A 202 18.96 8.15 12.53
CA ASN A 202 19.83 9.29 12.21
C ASN A 202 20.64 9.78 13.41
N GLU A 203 20.28 9.38 14.61
CA GLU A 203 20.91 9.76 15.88
C GLU A 203 21.86 8.65 16.32
N ARG A 204 23.09 8.66 15.78
CA ARG A 204 24.06 7.56 15.98
C ARG A 204 25.35 7.99 16.65
N ASP A 205 25.38 9.15 17.29
CA ASP A 205 26.51 9.65 18.02
C ASP A 205 26.60 9.09 19.45
N GLU A 206 27.82 8.84 19.95
CA GLU A 206 28.03 8.31 21.29
C GLU A 206 27.39 9.18 22.38
N GLN A 207 27.39 10.50 22.18
CA GLN A 207 26.79 11.43 23.13
C GLN A 207 25.28 11.26 23.21
N GLU A 208 24.62 11.04 22.08
CA GLU A 208 23.17 10.82 22.04
C GLU A 208 22.74 9.51 22.69
N TYR A 209 23.45 8.39 22.38
CA TYR A 209 23.20 7.12 23.07
C TYR A 209 23.36 7.25 24.60
N ARG A 210 24.43 7.95 25.03
CA ARG A 210 24.70 8.16 26.48
C ARG A 210 23.65 9.05 27.12
N ALA A 211 23.26 10.14 26.47
CA ALA A 211 22.24 11.07 26.96
C ALA A 211 20.90 10.36 27.10
N LYS A 212 20.44 9.70 26.04
CA LYS A 212 19.18 8.97 25.98
C LYS A 212 19.11 7.82 26.98
N TRP A 213 20.19 7.05 27.08
CA TRP A 213 20.30 5.95 28.06
C TRP A 213 20.18 6.46 29.50
N ARG A 214 20.78 7.62 29.81
CA ARG A 214 20.72 8.23 31.14
C ARG A 214 19.34 8.80 31.41
N GLU A 215 18.79 9.57 30.47
CA GLU A 215 17.47 10.19 30.57
C GLU A 215 16.38 9.16 30.80
N GLU A 216 16.31 8.13 29.98
CA GLU A 216 15.30 7.07 30.11
C GLU A 216 15.39 6.32 31.44
N ARG A 217 16.62 6.08 31.92
CA ARG A 217 16.81 5.45 33.21
C ARG A 217 16.42 6.33 34.39
N GLU A 218 16.74 7.62 34.33
CA GLU A 218 16.39 8.57 35.37
C GLU A 218 14.87 8.83 35.43
N VAL A 219 14.25 9.09 34.29
CA VAL A 219 12.82 9.42 34.18
C VAL A 219 11.97 8.19 34.52
N ASN A 220 12.28 7.06 33.97
CA ASN A 220 11.49 5.84 34.11
C ASN A 220 11.95 4.95 35.29
N ARG A 221 13.00 5.36 36.01
CA ARG A 221 13.56 4.62 37.18
C ARG A 221 13.93 3.19 36.85
N ILE A 222 14.55 2.98 35.66
CA ILE A 222 14.99 1.64 35.24
C ILE A 222 16.17 1.22 36.10
N PRO A 223 16.13 0.03 36.76
CA PRO A 223 17.23 -0.48 37.57
C PRO A 223 18.49 -0.69 36.74
N GLU A 224 19.68 -0.51 37.37
CA GLU A 224 20.97 -0.64 36.67
C GLU A 224 21.26 -2.07 36.21
N ASP A 225 20.74 -3.04 36.91
CA ASP A 225 20.91 -4.47 36.65
C ASP A 225 19.94 -5.04 35.61
N GLU A 226 18.91 -4.26 35.21
CA GLU A 226 17.98 -4.70 34.18
C GLU A 226 18.58 -4.60 32.77
N PRO A 227 18.40 -5.64 31.93
CA PRO A 227 18.90 -5.63 30.57
C PRO A 227 18.19 -4.56 29.72
N THR A 228 19.00 -3.79 29.02
CA THR A 228 18.53 -2.70 28.16
C THR A 228 19.14 -2.84 26.77
N VAL A 229 18.30 -2.62 25.75
CA VAL A 229 18.70 -2.59 24.35
C VAL A 229 18.12 -1.37 23.64
N PHE A 230 18.86 -0.81 22.71
CA PHE A 230 18.34 0.19 21.81
C PHE A 230 17.64 -0.49 20.61
N LEU A 231 16.59 0.11 20.10
CA LEU A 231 15.87 -0.36 18.92
C LEU A 231 15.77 0.76 17.89
N GLU A 232 16.44 0.56 16.75
CA GLU A 232 16.40 1.47 15.61
C GLU A 232 15.57 0.85 14.48
N VAL A 233 14.45 1.50 14.15
CA VAL A 233 13.57 1.08 13.06
C VAL A 233 13.69 2.08 11.92
N SER A 234 14.23 1.65 10.79
CA SER A 234 14.28 2.44 9.57
C SER A 234 13.09 2.13 8.67
N VAL A 235 12.57 3.13 7.96
CA VAL A 235 11.55 2.93 6.93
C VAL A 235 12.25 2.76 5.58
N ALA A 236 12.22 1.53 5.03
CA ALA A 236 12.83 1.23 3.74
C ALA A 236 11.97 1.72 2.58
N ASP A 237 10.70 1.38 2.59
CA ASP A 237 9.72 1.79 1.60
C ASP A 237 8.35 1.98 2.27
N ALA A 238 7.95 3.24 2.42
CA ALA A 238 6.65 3.59 3.01
C ALA A 238 5.45 3.21 2.12
N SER A 239 5.67 2.85 0.86
CA SER A 239 4.62 2.37 -0.03
C SER A 239 4.23 0.93 0.28
N GLU A 240 5.14 0.09 0.74
CA GLU A 240 4.83 -1.26 1.18
C GLU A 240 3.99 -1.22 2.47
N PHE A 241 3.04 -2.12 2.57
CA PHE A 241 2.17 -2.21 3.75
C PHE A 241 2.61 -3.35 4.68
N GLU A 242 3.07 -4.46 4.12
CA GLU A 242 3.55 -5.64 4.83
C GLU A 242 5.02 -5.87 4.50
N ALA A 243 5.80 -6.25 5.50
CA ALA A 243 7.23 -6.54 5.34
C ALA A 243 7.66 -7.70 6.23
N ASP A 244 8.64 -8.46 5.74
CA ASP A 244 9.41 -9.37 6.57
C ASP A 244 10.44 -8.58 7.35
N LEU A 245 10.51 -8.81 8.66
CA LEU A 245 11.41 -8.11 9.56
C LEU A 245 12.61 -8.99 9.88
N GLU A 246 13.78 -8.58 9.40
CA GLU A 246 15.06 -9.16 9.77
C GLU A 246 15.74 -8.25 10.81
N ILE A 247 15.76 -8.69 12.06
CA ILE A 247 16.34 -7.94 13.16
C ILE A 247 17.81 -8.32 13.32
N ARG A 248 18.68 -7.31 13.23
CA ARG A 248 20.12 -7.46 13.36
C ARG A 248 20.60 -6.86 14.66
N GLY A 249 21.47 -7.59 15.36
CA GLY A 249 22.12 -7.13 16.57
C GLY A 249 23.48 -6.50 16.26
N GLU A 250 23.73 -5.35 16.85
CA GLU A 250 25.01 -4.64 16.77
C GLU A 250 25.41 -4.15 18.16
N GLU A 251 26.71 -4.06 18.40
CA GLU A 251 27.23 -3.38 19.58
C GLU A 251 27.85 -2.06 19.15
N ARG A 252 27.33 -0.94 19.69
CA ARG A 252 27.83 0.40 19.40
C ARG A 252 28.11 1.14 20.68
N PHE A 253 29.33 1.64 20.80
CA PHE A 253 29.80 2.38 22.00
C PHE A 253 29.54 1.66 23.33
N GLY A 254 29.54 0.31 23.31
CA GLY A 254 29.20 -0.51 24.46
C GLY A 254 27.72 -0.74 24.72
N TYR A 255 26.84 -0.19 23.86
CA TYR A 255 25.39 -0.41 23.92
C TYR A 255 24.97 -1.51 22.94
N LYS A 256 24.01 -2.34 23.37
CA LYS A 256 23.36 -3.33 22.53
C LYS A 256 22.28 -2.66 21.67
N VAL A 257 22.39 -2.76 20.36
CA VAL A 257 21.50 -2.10 19.42
C VAL A 257 20.84 -3.15 18.51
N LEU A 258 19.54 -3.10 18.40
CA LEU A 258 18.75 -3.88 17.43
C LEU A 258 18.37 -2.97 16.27
N THR A 259 18.72 -3.36 15.07
CA THR A 259 18.40 -2.61 13.84
C THR A 259 17.48 -3.41 12.96
N VAL A 260 16.47 -2.74 12.38
CA VAL A 260 15.48 -3.37 11.51
C VAL A 260 14.97 -2.39 10.47
N SER A 261 14.55 -2.93 9.33
CA SER A 261 13.83 -2.18 8.32
C SER A 261 12.36 -2.61 8.29
N SER A 262 11.43 -1.66 8.36
CA SER A 262 9.99 -1.91 8.40
C SER A 262 9.23 -0.97 7.46
N ALA A 263 8.01 -1.34 7.09
CA ALA A 263 7.09 -0.48 6.33
C ALA A 263 6.62 0.75 7.13
N ALA A 264 6.56 0.63 8.46
CA ALA A 264 6.24 1.74 9.36
C ALA A 264 6.87 1.51 10.73
N VAL A 265 7.40 2.57 11.34
CA VAL A 265 8.11 2.49 12.62
C VAL A 265 7.26 1.90 13.74
N PRO A 266 6.04 2.38 14.03
CA PRO A 266 5.23 1.85 15.12
C PRO A 266 4.87 0.37 14.95
N ASN A 267 4.59 -0.06 13.71
CA ASN A 267 4.25 -1.44 13.40
C ASN A 267 5.46 -2.37 13.57
N GLY A 268 6.65 -1.92 13.14
CA GLY A 268 7.91 -2.65 13.35
C GLY A 268 8.20 -2.85 14.84
N ILE A 269 8.14 -1.80 15.62
CA ILE A 269 8.37 -1.88 17.07
C ILE A 269 7.36 -2.83 17.73
N ALA A 270 6.07 -2.69 17.43
CA ALA A 270 5.04 -3.56 18.01
C ALA A 270 5.26 -5.04 17.65
N ALA A 271 5.59 -5.33 16.38
CA ALA A 271 5.86 -6.68 15.92
C ALA A 271 7.07 -7.31 16.61
N ILE A 272 8.16 -6.57 16.73
CA ILE A 272 9.39 -7.03 17.41
C ILE A 272 9.13 -7.31 18.88
N CYS A 273 8.40 -6.42 19.57
CA CYS A 273 8.05 -6.63 20.98
C CYS A 273 7.21 -7.89 21.20
N LEU A 274 6.25 -8.16 20.31
CA LEU A 274 5.47 -9.39 20.37
C LEU A 274 6.34 -10.63 20.08
N ALA A 275 7.26 -10.54 19.11
CA ALA A 275 8.18 -11.63 18.81
C ALA A 275 9.16 -11.91 19.97
N MET A 276 9.69 -10.89 20.63
CA MET A 276 10.52 -11.04 21.84
C MET A 276 9.76 -11.80 22.93
N ARG A 277 8.48 -11.50 23.13
CA ARG A 277 7.65 -12.22 24.10
C ARG A 277 7.42 -13.68 23.68
N ASP A 278 7.05 -13.91 22.42
CA ASP A 278 6.61 -15.22 21.97
C ASP A 278 7.79 -16.20 21.77
N GLU A 279 8.95 -15.69 21.34
CA GLU A 279 10.14 -16.50 21.05
C GLU A 279 11.07 -16.67 22.29
N PHE A 280 11.23 -15.61 23.08
CA PHE A 280 12.17 -15.59 24.21
C PHE A 280 11.50 -15.58 25.60
N GLY A 281 10.17 -15.44 25.66
CA GLY A 281 9.45 -15.34 26.94
C GLY A 281 9.68 -14.03 27.69
N LEU A 282 10.23 -13.01 27.03
CA LEU A 282 10.51 -11.69 27.62
C LEU A 282 9.31 -10.78 27.47
N ILE A 283 8.97 -9.99 28.50
CA ILE A 283 7.98 -8.92 28.41
C ILE A 283 8.73 -7.61 28.17
N PRO A 284 8.68 -7.03 26.94
CA PRO A 284 9.37 -5.79 26.63
C PRO A 284 8.67 -4.59 27.27
N HIS A 285 9.48 -3.69 27.84
CA HIS A 285 9.12 -2.34 28.21
C HIS A 285 9.76 -1.40 27.19
N VAL A 286 8.95 -0.71 26.39
CA VAL A 286 9.45 0.17 25.33
C VAL A 286 9.31 1.61 25.76
N TYR A 287 10.41 2.33 25.69
CA TYR A 287 10.53 3.73 26.07
C TYR A 287 10.70 4.60 24.84
N PHE A 288 9.94 5.69 24.80
CA PHE A 288 9.92 6.64 23.69
C PHE A 288 10.14 8.04 24.23
N ASP A 289 10.93 8.81 23.50
CA ASP A 289 11.08 10.24 23.76
C ASP A 289 9.75 10.98 23.55
N TRP A 290 9.63 12.09 24.20
CA TRP A 290 8.50 12.99 24.03
C TRP A 290 8.54 13.64 22.65
N THR A 291 7.50 13.43 21.86
CA THR A 291 7.38 14.03 20.52
C THR A 291 6.67 15.38 20.61
N GLU A 292 7.38 16.45 20.23
CA GLU A 292 6.80 17.79 20.10
C GLU A 292 6.13 17.95 18.74
N GLY A 293 4.91 18.52 18.68
CA GLY A 293 4.25 18.87 17.44
C GLY A 293 2.72 18.71 17.46
N SER A 294 2.10 19.02 16.31
CA SER A 294 0.64 18.88 16.17
C SER A 294 0.25 17.42 15.94
N PRO A 295 -0.71 16.85 16.71
CA PRO A 295 -1.17 15.46 16.52
C PRO A 295 -1.62 15.15 15.09
N LEU A 296 -2.26 16.10 14.41
CA LEU A 296 -2.72 15.90 13.03
C LEU A 296 -1.56 15.76 12.05
N SER A 297 -0.49 16.57 12.21
CA SER A 297 0.68 16.48 11.36
C SER A 297 1.43 15.16 11.56
N HIS A 298 1.52 14.68 12.79
CA HIS A 298 2.11 13.39 13.11
C HIS A 298 1.30 12.22 12.54
N PHE A 299 -0.03 12.28 12.64
CA PHE A 299 -0.92 11.27 12.07
C PHE A 299 -0.82 11.22 10.53
N LEU A 300 -0.83 12.37 9.86
CA LEU A 300 -0.66 12.43 8.40
C LEU A 300 0.71 11.90 7.97
N ARG A 301 1.78 12.26 8.69
CA ARG A 301 3.12 11.74 8.44
C ARG A 301 3.18 10.23 8.62
N PHE A 302 2.50 9.68 9.62
CA PHE A 302 2.41 8.24 9.81
C PHE A 302 1.70 7.54 8.64
N ILE A 303 0.55 8.05 8.21
CA ILE A 303 -0.23 7.45 7.11
C ILE A 303 0.51 7.51 5.77
N LEU A 304 1.21 8.61 5.48
CA LEU A 304 1.83 8.86 4.17
C LEU A 304 3.27 8.34 4.08
N TRP A 305 4.05 8.47 5.16
CA TRP A 305 5.49 8.16 5.18
C TRP A 305 5.90 7.08 6.17
N GLY A 306 4.96 6.51 6.93
CA GLY A 306 5.26 5.47 7.92
C GLY A 306 6.01 5.95 9.17
N SER A 307 6.24 7.27 9.28
CA SER A 307 6.88 7.94 10.43
C SER A 307 5.93 8.97 11.03
N GLY A 308 5.98 9.19 12.35
CA GLY A 308 5.07 10.13 13.00
C GLY A 308 5.03 9.85 14.51
N GLU A 309 3.90 10.07 15.14
CA GLU A 309 3.73 9.81 16.56
C GLU A 309 3.81 8.29 16.85
N VAL A 310 4.95 7.84 17.36
CA VAL A 310 5.29 6.42 17.43
C VAL A 310 4.64 5.74 18.63
N ALA A 311 4.76 6.32 19.81
CA ALA A 311 4.32 5.71 21.07
C ALA A 311 2.81 5.40 21.15
N PRO A 312 1.87 6.33 20.88
CA PRO A 312 0.44 6.06 20.92
C PRO A 312 0.00 5.05 19.85
N VAL A 313 0.59 5.12 18.66
CA VAL A 313 0.27 4.18 17.57
C VAL A 313 0.76 2.78 17.91
N THR A 314 2.00 2.63 18.41
CA THR A 314 2.54 1.35 18.89
C THR A 314 1.66 0.75 19.99
N ARG A 315 1.25 1.56 20.95
CA ARG A 315 0.35 1.14 22.04
C ARG A 315 -0.98 0.60 21.51
N GLU A 316 -1.57 1.27 20.54
CA GLU A 316 -2.84 0.84 19.95
C GLU A 316 -2.69 -0.43 19.11
N ILE A 317 -1.60 -0.60 18.37
CA ILE A 317 -1.29 -1.83 17.63
C ILE A 317 -1.15 -3.00 18.61
N LEU A 318 -0.36 -2.83 19.68
CA LEU A 318 -0.17 -3.86 20.70
C LEU A 318 -1.50 -4.21 21.40
N ARG A 319 -2.35 -3.21 21.68
CA ARG A 319 -3.67 -3.42 22.28
C ARG A 319 -4.59 -4.26 21.42
N ARG A 320 -4.52 -4.09 20.10
CA ARG A 320 -5.33 -4.86 19.13
C ARG A 320 -4.77 -6.26 18.89
N ALA A 321 -3.44 -6.38 18.82
CA ALA A 321 -2.77 -7.64 18.56
C ALA A 321 -2.78 -8.58 19.78
N GLU A 322 -2.67 -8.01 21.02
CA GLU A 322 -2.71 -8.78 22.26
C GLU A 322 -3.76 -8.17 23.22
N PRO A 323 -4.96 -8.75 23.28
CA PRO A 323 -6.02 -8.30 24.19
C PRO A 323 -5.71 -8.54 25.67
N ASP A 324 -4.95 -9.61 25.98
CA ASP A 324 -4.56 -9.94 27.34
C ASP A 324 -3.50 -8.94 27.87
N ARG A 325 -3.90 -8.17 28.88
CA ARG A 325 -3.04 -7.16 29.49
C ARG A 325 -1.79 -7.72 30.16
N SER A 326 -1.88 -8.94 30.68
CA SER A 326 -0.76 -9.58 31.38
C SER A 326 0.36 -10.03 30.44
N ARG A 327 0.04 -10.22 29.18
CA ARG A 327 0.97 -10.66 28.13
C ARG A 327 1.39 -9.54 27.19
N ARG A 328 0.79 -8.37 27.34
CA ARG A 328 1.03 -7.25 26.42
C ARG A 328 2.33 -6.54 26.76
N PRO A 329 3.22 -6.30 25.79
CA PRO A 329 4.38 -5.41 25.95
C PRO A 329 3.95 -4.02 26.46
N HIS A 330 4.75 -3.44 27.35
CA HIS A 330 4.45 -2.15 27.95
C HIS A 330 5.04 -1.02 27.13
N VAL A 331 4.28 0.06 26.96
CA VAL A 331 4.69 1.27 26.24
C VAL A 331 4.74 2.42 27.22
N HIS A 332 5.92 3.01 27.33
CA HIS A 332 6.20 4.20 28.15
C HIS A 332 6.50 5.36 27.20
N ALA A 333 5.87 6.51 27.43
CA ALA A 333 6.18 7.75 26.76
C ALA A 333 6.58 8.71 27.89
N GLY A 334 7.82 9.17 27.82
CA GLY A 334 8.43 10.04 28.81
C GLY A 334 7.84 11.44 28.83
#